data_e1f86d4404e2d6a480c3d81641def214
#
_entry.id   e1f86d4404e2d6a480c3d81641def214
#
_cell.length_a   1.000
_cell.length_b   1.000
_cell.length_c   1.000
_cell.angle_alpha   90.00
_cell.angle_beta   90.00
_cell.angle_gamma   90.00
#
_symmetry.space_group_name_H-M   'P 1'
#
loop_
_entity.id
_entity.type
_entity.pdbx_description
1 polymer ?
#
loop_
_entity_poly.entity_id
_entity_poly.type
_entity_poly.pdbx_seq_one_letter_code
_entity_poly.pdbx_strand_id
1 'polypeptide(L)'
;MGPRAQSHSGGRVIHRPPAAFARIVHRYVMRYAWSPPAPHEPRAQRRAREHDELAALAPGGVLFTARAQEAGWPEQLLYRRLHQARWQLIHPGAWAAPGRLVDWLTHAWIVQTLQPHLVCSHRTAAALHLVEVLGPPHTRHATEFTDPRLGTHPKRPGTRVRRLPLAPADLSVRRGLRTTSAVRTVGDLIRCLPRDEAVAAADSALAARTVRGVRRPPLLHLPALRAELATHRHGAVRARSWLPLTDPRCGSPAETVTRLHLHDAGLHPETQATLHTPSGRALRPDFLFRAEGLVVEVEGYAFHGTREAHARDVDRFNALQDCPGVRRVIRFTAQEVFRHRARMVTRIHEALTALSPNW
;
A
#
# COMPACT_ATOMS: atom_id res chain seq x y z
N MET A 1 64.57 -2.58 -10.76
CA MET A 1 63.92 -2.04 -9.57
C MET A 1 62.55 -1.59 -9.98
N GLY A 2 61.49 -2.40 -9.73
CA GLY A 2 60.09 -2.10 -9.99
C GLY A 2 59.29 -2.32 -8.72
N PRO A 3 58.31 -1.50 -8.43
CA PRO A 3 57.55 -1.62 -7.21
C PRO A 3 56.43 -2.71 -7.35
N ARG A 4 56.26 -3.42 -6.28
CA ARG A 4 55.27 -4.48 -6.05
C ARG A 4 53.83 -3.92 -6.07
N ALA A 5 52.97 -4.59 -6.82
CA ALA A 5 51.52 -4.40 -6.72
C ALA A 5 50.98 -5.08 -5.46
N GLN A 6 50.34 -4.34 -4.60
CA GLN A 6 49.57 -4.88 -3.47
C GLN A 6 48.16 -5.29 -3.96
N SER A 7 47.85 -6.55 -3.80
CA SER A 7 46.56 -7.11 -4.04
C SER A 7 45.59 -6.75 -2.87
N HIS A 8 44.60 -5.93 -3.13
CA HIS A 8 43.49 -5.72 -2.20
C HIS A 8 42.45 -6.85 -2.39
N SER A 9 42.42 -7.77 -1.43
CA SER A 9 41.34 -8.73 -1.29
C SER A 9 40.06 -8.03 -0.79
N GLY A 10 39.15 -7.73 -1.71
CA GLY A 10 37.81 -7.22 -1.39
C GLY A 10 36.96 -8.34 -0.78
N GLY A 11 36.87 -8.41 0.54
CA GLY A 11 35.96 -9.31 1.24
C GLY A 11 34.50 -8.97 0.90
N ARG A 12 33.80 -9.89 0.27
CA ARG A 12 32.35 -9.82 0.10
C ARG A 12 31.69 -9.93 1.48
N VAL A 13 31.12 -8.84 1.97
CA VAL A 13 30.27 -8.87 3.16
C VAL A 13 28.96 -9.56 2.78
N ILE A 14 28.83 -10.82 3.14
CA ILE A 14 27.57 -11.57 3.05
C ILE A 14 26.72 -11.11 4.23
N HIS A 15 25.75 -10.22 4.00
CA HIS A 15 24.76 -9.86 4.99
C HIS A 15 23.91 -11.08 5.33
N ARG A 16 24.16 -11.68 6.49
CA ARG A 16 23.28 -12.70 7.09
C ARG A 16 21.94 -12.04 7.44
N PRO A 17 20.80 -12.72 7.17
CA PRO A 17 19.49 -12.23 7.61
C PRO A 17 19.46 -12.12 9.15
N PRO A 18 18.64 -11.20 9.71
CA PRO A 18 18.56 -11.02 11.16
C PRO A 18 18.23 -12.33 11.87
N ALA A 19 18.89 -12.59 12.98
CA ALA A 19 18.84 -13.84 13.77
C ALA A 19 17.40 -14.24 14.22
N ALA A 20 16.44 -13.31 14.22
CA ALA A 20 15.04 -13.58 14.49
C ALA A 20 14.36 -14.38 13.35
N PHE A 21 14.75 -14.17 12.10
CA PHE A 21 14.22 -14.88 10.93
C PHE A 21 14.74 -16.32 10.87
N ALA A 22 16.01 -16.48 11.18
CA ALA A 22 16.64 -17.81 11.25
C ALA A 22 16.08 -18.68 12.40
N ARG A 23 15.70 -18.07 13.53
CA ARG A 23 15.15 -18.82 14.68
C ARG A 23 13.71 -19.29 14.47
N ILE A 24 12.89 -18.61 13.71
CA ILE A 24 11.53 -19.06 13.36
C ILE A 24 11.61 -20.25 12.40
N VAL A 25 12.49 -20.21 11.42
CA VAL A 25 12.71 -21.30 10.47
C VAL A 25 13.35 -22.52 11.16
N HIS A 26 14.36 -22.29 12.02
CA HIS A 26 15.10 -23.39 12.67
C HIS A 26 14.33 -24.11 13.77
N ARG A 27 13.43 -23.43 14.50
CA ARG A 27 12.64 -24.03 15.59
C ARG A 27 11.52 -24.96 15.11
N TYR A 28 11.08 -24.84 13.84
CA TYR A 28 10.05 -25.70 13.24
C TYR A 28 10.58 -26.92 12.48
N VAL A 29 11.86 -26.93 12.08
CA VAL A 29 12.45 -27.96 11.21
C VAL A 29 12.71 -29.29 11.94
N MET A 30 12.83 -29.32 13.27
CA MET A 30 13.37 -30.48 13.99
C MET A 30 12.36 -31.45 14.61
N ARG A 31 11.04 -31.42 14.24
CA ARG A 31 10.07 -32.25 14.97
C ARG A 31 9.31 -33.33 14.22
N TYR A 32 9.49 -33.50 12.93
CA TYR A 32 8.70 -34.51 12.20
C TYR A 32 9.56 -35.28 11.20
N ALA A 33 10.08 -36.41 11.63
CA ALA A 33 10.64 -37.44 10.72
C ALA A 33 9.44 -38.05 9.93
N TRP A 34 9.49 -37.98 8.60
CA TRP A 34 8.59 -38.77 7.76
C TRP A 34 8.89 -40.27 7.96
N SER A 35 7.90 -41.05 8.39
CA SER A 35 7.98 -42.49 8.44
C SER A 35 7.25 -43.09 7.23
N PRO A 36 7.87 -44.00 6.47
CA PRO A 36 7.19 -44.66 5.37
C PRO A 36 5.97 -45.42 5.90
N PRO A 37 4.84 -45.42 5.15
CA PRO A 37 3.65 -46.15 5.57
C PRO A 37 3.93 -47.65 5.71
N ALA A 38 3.33 -48.27 6.73
CA ALA A 38 3.41 -49.70 6.94
C ALA A 38 2.92 -50.48 5.69
N PRO A 39 3.48 -51.65 5.36
CA PRO A 39 3.25 -52.36 4.09
C PRO A 39 1.77 -52.73 3.81
N HIS A 40 0.87 -52.65 4.75
CA HIS A 40 -0.54 -53.06 4.62
C HIS A 40 -1.56 -51.97 4.99
N GLU A 41 -1.12 -50.71 5.06
CA GLU A 41 -2.06 -49.60 5.39
C GLU A 41 -3.10 -49.42 4.27
N PRO A 42 -4.41 -49.38 4.58
CA PRO A 42 -5.48 -49.13 3.59
C PRO A 42 -5.26 -47.80 2.86
N ARG A 43 -5.52 -47.75 1.54
CA ARG A 43 -5.30 -46.56 0.71
C ARG A 43 -5.96 -45.31 1.26
N ALA A 44 -7.13 -45.42 1.88
CA ALA A 44 -7.85 -44.30 2.47
C ALA A 44 -7.13 -43.76 3.72
N GLN A 45 -6.70 -44.63 4.63
CA GLN A 45 -5.95 -44.25 5.84
C GLN A 45 -4.61 -43.61 5.48
N ARG A 46 -3.89 -44.21 4.54
CA ARG A 46 -2.63 -43.65 4.01
C ARG A 46 -2.85 -42.23 3.46
N ARG A 47 -3.92 -41.98 2.68
CA ARG A 47 -4.22 -40.66 2.14
C ARG A 47 -4.56 -39.65 3.23
N ALA A 48 -5.31 -40.04 4.25
CA ALA A 48 -5.63 -39.19 5.38
C ALA A 48 -4.36 -38.80 6.15
N ARG A 49 -3.51 -39.76 6.48
CA ARG A 49 -2.23 -39.51 7.16
C ARG A 49 -1.31 -38.59 6.34
N GLU A 50 -1.14 -38.86 5.04
CA GLU A 50 -0.36 -38.01 4.15
C GLU A 50 -0.92 -36.57 4.06
N HIS A 51 -2.25 -36.41 4.12
CA HIS A 51 -2.91 -35.11 4.17
C HIS A 51 -2.59 -34.37 5.46
N ASP A 52 -2.67 -35.05 6.61
CA ASP A 52 -2.37 -34.47 7.92
C ASP A 52 -0.90 -34.11 8.04
N GLU A 53 0.01 -34.92 7.49
CA GLU A 53 1.45 -34.63 7.40
C GLU A 53 1.72 -33.34 6.58
N LEU A 54 1.08 -33.21 5.41
CA LEU A 54 1.22 -31.99 4.57
C LEU A 54 0.64 -30.76 5.26
N ALA A 55 -0.50 -30.91 5.95
CA ALA A 55 -1.10 -29.82 6.72
C ALA A 55 -0.19 -29.39 7.89
N ALA A 56 0.46 -30.33 8.57
CA ALA A 56 1.44 -30.03 9.63
C ALA A 56 2.68 -29.29 9.12
N LEU A 57 3.09 -29.56 7.86
CA LEU A 57 4.21 -28.87 7.21
C LEU A 57 3.83 -27.46 6.69
N ALA A 58 2.53 -27.09 6.73
CA ALA A 58 2.00 -25.87 6.16
C ALA A 58 1.48 -24.89 7.24
N PRO A 59 2.33 -24.27 8.04
CA PRO A 59 1.90 -23.30 9.05
C PRO A 59 1.14 -22.15 8.39
N GLY A 60 -0.05 -21.81 8.92
CA GLY A 60 -0.93 -20.81 8.32
C GLY A 60 -1.53 -21.22 6.97
N GLY A 61 -1.50 -22.53 6.63
CA GLY A 61 -2.09 -23.07 5.40
C GLY A 61 -1.26 -22.81 4.13
N VAL A 62 0.03 -22.50 4.26
CA VAL A 62 0.96 -22.34 3.12
C VAL A 62 2.08 -23.36 3.21
N LEU A 63 2.20 -24.22 2.20
CA LEU A 63 3.25 -25.24 2.07
C LEU A 63 4.30 -24.75 1.07
N PHE A 64 5.57 -24.78 1.49
CA PHE A 64 6.72 -24.66 0.59
C PHE A 64 7.20 -26.04 0.18
N THR A 65 7.37 -26.27 -1.13
CA THR A 65 7.80 -27.58 -1.65
C THR A 65 9.16 -28.01 -1.10
N ALA A 66 10.10 -27.08 -0.97
CA ALA A 66 11.40 -27.34 -0.37
C ALA A 66 11.27 -27.93 1.05
N ARG A 67 10.36 -27.38 1.87
CA ARG A 67 10.12 -27.88 3.22
C ARG A 67 9.55 -29.30 3.25
N ALA A 68 8.65 -29.60 2.32
CA ALA A 68 8.12 -30.96 2.21
C ALA A 68 9.22 -31.94 1.73
N GLN A 69 10.06 -31.53 0.80
CA GLN A 69 11.21 -32.34 0.34
C GLN A 69 12.23 -32.56 1.45
N GLU A 70 12.55 -31.56 2.25
CA GLU A 70 13.40 -31.68 3.45
C GLU A 70 12.79 -32.63 4.50
N ALA A 71 11.46 -32.73 4.57
CA ALA A 71 10.74 -33.69 5.39
C ALA A 71 10.64 -35.10 4.76
N GLY A 72 11.31 -35.33 3.63
CA GLY A 72 11.40 -36.62 2.97
C GLY A 72 10.33 -36.90 1.92
N TRP A 73 9.52 -35.94 1.51
CA TRP A 73 8.52 -36.14 0.46
C TRP A 73 9.17 -36.17 -0.92
N PRO A 74 9.04 -37.30 -1.67
CA PRO A 74 9.50 -37.35 -3.06
C PRO A 74 8.69 -36.38 -3.93
N GLU A 75 9.36 -35.65 -4.81
CA GLU A 75 8.77 -34.57 -5.61
C GLU A 75 7.50 -35.02 -6.37
N GLN A 76 7.58 -36.09 -7.13
CA GLN A 76 6.44 -36.59 -7.92
C GLN A 76 5.24 -36.98 -7.05
N LEU A 77 5.49 -37.59 -5.87
CA LEU A 77 4.45 -37.96 -4.94
C LEU A 77 3.82 -36.73 -4.32
N LEU A 78 4.63 -35.74 -3.91
CA LEU A 78 4.21 -34.47 -3.34
C LEU A 78 3.24 -33.75 -4.29
N TYR A 79 3.65 -33.48 -5.52
CA TYR A 79 2.80 -32.77 -6.50
C TYR A 79 1.50 -33.53 -6.76
N ARG A 80 1.55 -34.86 -6.93
CA ARG A 80 0.36 -35.67 -7.11
C ARG A 80 -0.61 -35.55 -5.92
N ARG A 81 -0.09 -35.54 -4.68
CA ARG A 81 -0.94 -35.39 -3.47
C ARG A 81 -1.51 -34.01 -3.33
N LEU A 82 -0.74 -32.96 -3.59
CA LEU A 82 -1.21 -31.59 -3.56
C LEU A 82 -2.37 -31.38 -4.55
N HIS A 83 -2.25 -31.88 -5.78
CA HIS A 83 -3.33 -31.83 -6.76
C HIS A 83 -4.57 -32.64 -6.34
N GLN A 84 -4.39 -33.87 -5.86
CA GLN A 84 -5.49 -34.72 -5.40
C GLN A 84 -6.24 -34.12 -4.21
N ALA A 85 -5.52 -33.46 -3.30
CA ALA A 85 -6.09 -32.78 -2.12
C ALA A 85 -6.54 -31.33 -2.44
N ARG A 86 -6.56 -30.93 -3.71
CA ARG A 86 -7.03 -29.60 -4.18
C ARG A 86 -6.28 -28.42 -3.55
N TRP A 87 -4.99 -28.58 -3.27
CA TRP A 87 -4.14 -27.46 -2.92
C TRP A 87 -3.98 -26.53 -4.13
N GLN A 88 -3.95 -25.24 -3.88
CA GLN A 88 -3.81 -24.23 -4.93
C GLN A 88 -2.36 -23.80 -5.08
N LEU A 89 -1.80 -23.93 -6.28
CA LEU A 89 -0.49 -23.37 -6.59
C LEU A 89 -0.56 -21.85 -6.59
N ILE A 90 0.19 -21.21 -5.70
CA ILE A 90 0.27 -19.74 -5.58
C ILE A 90 1.48 -19.20 -6.31
N HIS A 91 2.61 -19.90 -6.13
CA HIS A 91 3.89 -19.59 -6.79
C HIS A 91 4.64 -20.90 -6.99
N PRO A 92 5.46 -21.07 -8.04
CA PRO A 92 6.36 -22.23 -8.13
C PRO A 92 7.14 -22.39 -6.83
N GLY A 93 6.93 -23.51 -6.17
CA GLY A 93 7.49 -23.80 -4.85
C GLY A 93 6.61 -23.44 -3.66
N ALA A 94 5.39 -22.90 -3.85
CA ALA A 94 4.47 -22.61 -2.75
C ALA A 94 3.01 -22.90 -3.09
N TRP A 95 2.31 -23.59 -2.18
CA TRP A 95 0.93 -24.04 -2.31
C TRP A 95 0.10 -23.57 -1.12
N ALA A 96 -1.13 -23.19 -1.37
CA ALA A 96 -2.12 -22.88 -0.32
C ALA A 96 -3.05 -24.08 -0.10
N ALA A 97 -3.36 -24.34 1.16
CA ALA A 97 -4.31 -25.37 1.55
C ALA A 97 -5.73 -25.08 0.99
N PRO A 98 -6.57 -26.11 0.77
CA PRO A 98 -7.94 -25.93 0.32
C PRO A 98 -8.72 -24.94 1.19
N GLY A 99 -9.41 -23.99 0.55
CA GLY A 99 -10.19 -22.96 1.25
C GLY A 99 -9.36 -21.83 1.87
N ARG A 100 -8.03 -21.89 1.84
CA ARG A 100 -7.16 -20.80 2.32
C ARG A 100 -7.19 -19.65 1.33
N LEU A 101 -7.74 -18.51 1.76
CA LEU A 101 -7.64 -17.27 1.00
C LEU A 101 -6.24 -16.67 1.15
N VAL A 102 -5.58 -16.43 0.02
CA VAL A 102 -4.26 -15.80 -0.03
C VAL A 102 -4.45 -14.33 -0.34
N ASP A 103 -4.31 -13.49 0.68
CA ASP A 103 -4.29 -12.06 0.52
C ASP A 103 -2.95 -11.55 -0.04
N TRP A 104 -2.89 -10.27 -0.40
CA TRP A 104 -1.69 -9.66 -0.97
C TRP A 104 -0.49 -9.71 -0.02
N LEU A 105 -0.71 -9.66 1.30
CA LEU A 105 0.35 -9.71 2.30
C LEU A 105 0.95 -11.11 2.39
N THR A 106 0.11 -12.13 2.44
CA THR A 106 0.52 -13.55 2.36
C THR A 106 1.26 -13.82 1.06
N HIS A 107 0.73 -13.32 -0.07
CA HIS A 107 1.40 -13.47 -1.36
C HIS A 107 2.78 -12.80 -1.39
N ALA A 108 2.89 -11.58 -0.85
CA ALA A 108 4.18 -10.87 -0.76
C ALA A 108 5.18 -11.64 0.10
N TRP A 109 4.72 -12.21 1.21
CA TRP A 109 5.53 -13.05 2.08
C TRP A 109 6.01 -14.32 1.37
N ILE A 110 5.13 -15.02 0.65
CA ILE A 110 5.49 -16.21 -0.16
C ILE A 110 6.59 -15.86 -1.16
N VAL A 111 6.38 -14.82 -1.96
CA VAL A 111 7.34 -14.42 -3.00
C VAL A 111 8.69 -14.07 -2.39
N GLN A 112 8.71 -13.31 -1.29
CA GLN A 112 9.96 -12.88 -0.66
C GLN A 112 10.66 -14.02 0.08
N THR A 113 9.91 -15.03 0.59
CA THR A 113 10.50 -16.24 1.15
C THR A 113 11.23 -17.06 0.06
N LEU A 114 10.60 -17.20 -1.10
CA LEU A 114 11.19 -17.94 -2.23
C LEU A 114 12.30 -17.16 -2.95
N GLN A 115 12.23 -15.84 -2.93
CA GLN A 115 13.15 -14.93 -3.59
C GLN A 115 13.57 -13.79 -2.63
N PRO A 116 14.47 -14.07 -1.65
CA PRO A 116 14.80 -13.13 -0.57
C PRO A 116 15.47 -11.83 -1.04
N HIS A 117 16.00 -11.79 -2.28
CA HIS A 117 16.58 -10.58 -2.86
C HIS A 117 15.56 -9.58 -3.35
N LEU A 118 14.31 -10.01 -3.59
CA LEU A 118 13.25 -9.10 -3.98
C LEU A 118 12.83 -8.19 -2.82
N VAL A 119 12.56 -6.95 -3.14
CA VAL A 119 12.14 -5.90 -2.19
C VAL A 119 10.74 -5.44 -2.54
N CYS A 120 9.79 -5.51 -1.61
CA CYS A 120 8.46 -4.95 -1.81
C CYS A 120 8.58 -3.46 -2.20
N SER A 121 7.89 -3.04 -3.26
CA SER A 121 8.01 -1.68 -3.79
C SER A 121 6.67 -1.11 -4.27
N HIS A 122 6.65 0.13 -4.72
CA HIS A 122 5.49 0.79 -5.31
C HIS A 122 4.21 0.61 -4.46
N ARG A 123 3.10 0.13 -5.03
CA ARG A 123 1.82 -0.04 -4.33
C ARG A 123 1.90 -1.03 -3.16
N THR A 124 2.69 -2.09 -3.27
CA THR A 124 2.89 -3.05 -2.17
C THR A 124 3.62 -2.40 -1.00
N ALA A 125 4.70 -1.66 -1.26
CA ALA A 125 5.41 -0.89 -0.23
C ALA A 125 4.52 0.21 0.36
N ALA A 126 3.75 0.92 -0.46
CA ALA A 126 2.78 1.91 -0.01
C ALA A 126 1.78 1.32 1.00
N ALA A 127 1.23 0.13 0.70
CA ALA A 127 0.33 -0.56 1.62
C ALA A 127 1.01 -0.97 2.94
N LEU A 128 2.28 -1.40 2.88
CA LEU A 128 3.09 -1.72 4.07
C LEU A 128 3.39 -0.48 4.92
N HIS A 129 3.58 0.68 4.30
CA HIS A 129 3.78 1.96 4.98
C HIS A 129 2.48 2.66 5.37
N LEU A 130 1.31 2.11 5.05
CA LEU A 130 0.02 2.76 5.24
C LEU A 130 -0.10 4.09 4.46
N VAL A 131 0.46 4.16 3.26
CA VAL A 131 0.24 5.26 2.32
C VAL A 131 -1.01 4.95 1.52
N GLU A 132 -1.93 5.90 1.47
CA GLU A 132 -3.16 5.78 0.68
C GLU A 132 -2.84 6.02 -0.80
N VAL A 133 -3.17 5.07 -1.63
CA VAL A 133 -2.99 5.14 -3.08
C VAL A 133 -4.32 4.88 -3.75
N LEU A 134 -4.72 5.77 -4.64
CA LEU A 134 -5.93 5.62 -5.45
C LEU A 134 -5.80 4.46 -6.44
N GLY A 135 -6.94 3.99 -6.90
CA GLY A 135 -7.05 2.88 -7.84
C GLY A 135 -7.79 1.68 -7.26
N PRO A 136 -7.96 0.61 -8.04
CA PRO A 136 -8.67 -0.57 -7.59
C PRO A 136 -8.03 -1.18 -6.33
N PRO A 137 -8.81 -1.82 -5.45
CA PRO A 137 -8.31 -2.45 -4.24
C PRO A 137 -7.11 -3.36 -4.51
N HIS A 138 -6.19 -3.50 -3.54
CA HIS A 138 -4.99 -4.35 -3.64
C HIS A 138 -5.29 -5.80 -4.06
N THR A 139 -6.51 -6.29 -3.83
CA THR A 139 -6.97 -7.61 -4.26
C THR A 139 -6.99 -7.80 -5.79
N ARG A 140 -6.99 -6.68 -6.56
CA ARG A 140 -6.98 -6.69 -8.04
C ARG A 140 -5.63 -6.27 -8.64
N HIS A 141 -4.67 -5.86 -7.81
CA HIS A 141 -3.32 -5.52 -8.25
C HIS A 141 -2.35 -6.67 -7.97
N ALA A 142 -1.44 -6.87 -8.89
CA ALA A 142 -0.27 -7.70 -8.64
C ALA A 142 0.53 -7.13 -7.45
N THR A 143 1.11 -7.98 -6.62
CA THR A 143 2.13 -7.57 -5.67
C THR A 143 3.36 -7.08 -6.44
N GLU A 144 3.89 -5.93 -6.04
CA GLU A 144 4.97 -5.24 -6.73
C GLU A 144 6.27 -5.34 -5.96
N PHE A 145 7.31 -5.72 -6.67
CA PHE A 145 8.66 -5.86 -6.14
C PHE A 145 9.67 -5.12 -7.01
N THR A 146 10.80 -4.81 -6.42
CA THR A 146 12.01 -4.36 -7.11
C THR A 146 13.11 -5.40 -6.91
N ASP A 147 13.76 -5.80 -7.99
CA ASP A 147 14.99 -6.59 -7.95
C ASP A 147 16.20 -5.66 -8.08
N PRO A 148 16.99 -5.45 -7.00
CA PRO A 148 18.19 -4.65 -7.05
C PRO A 148 19.35 -5.32 -7.80
N ARG A 149 19.26 -6.63 -8.07
CA ARG A 149 20.25 -7.39 -8.85
C ARG A 149 20.07 -7.23 -10.35
N LEU A 150 18.99 -6.57 -10.77
CA LEU A 150 18.61 -6.33 -12.16
C LEU A 150 18.38 -7.62 -12.99
N GLY A 151 18.13 -8.72 -12.30
CA GLY A 151 17.91 -10.04 -12.91
C GLY A 151 16.65 -10.10 -13.77
N THR A 152 16.61 -11.08 -14.66
CA THR A 152 15.42 -11.33 -15.49
C THR A 152 14.42 -12.18 -14.73
N HIS A 153 13.16 -11.77 -14.72
CA HIS A 153 12.08 -12.50 -14.08
C HIS A 153 11.03 -12.91 -15.10
N PRO A 154 10.54 -14.15 -15.08
CA PRO A 154 9.40 -14.54 -15.88
C PRO A 154 8.17 -13.77 -15.43
N LYS A 155 7.32 -13.34 -16.37
CA LYS A 155 6.03 -12.74 -16.06
C LYS A 155 5.15 -13.77 -15.33
N ARG A 156 4.63 -13.40 -14.17
CA ARG A 156 3.76 -14.26 -13.34
C ARG A 156 2.47 -13.53 -13.02
N PRO A 157 1.31 -14.21 -13.10
CA PRO A 157 0.06 -13.67 -12.58
C PRO A 157 0.22 -13.24 -11.12
N GLY A 158 -0.36 -12.10 -10.76
CA GLY A 158 -0.31 -11.61 -9.38
C GLY A 158 1.04 -11.05 -8.91
N THR A 159 2.09 -11.05 -9.74
CA THR A 159 3.43 -10.54 -9.37
C THR A 159 3.96 -9.61 -10.46
N ARG A 160 4.45 -8.44 -10.06
CA ARG A 160 5.19 -7.52 -10.92
C ARG A 160 6.56 -7.24 -10.32
N VAL A 161 7.61 -7.54 -11.07
CA VAL A 161 8.99 -7.24 -10.66
C VAL A 161 9.57 -6.16 -11.57
N ARG A 162 10.10 -5.10 -10.95
CA ARG A 162 10.88 -4.05 -11.64
C ARG A 162 12.36 -4.24 -11.38
N ARG A 163 13.18 -3.93 -12.34
CA ARG A 163 14.64 -3.99 -12.26
C ARG A 163 15.16 -2.57 -12.03
N LEU A 164 15.45 -2.24 -10.79
CA LEU A 164 15.90 -0.91 -10.40
C LEU A 164 16.98 -1.04 -9.32
N PRO A 165 18.06 -0.26 -9.38
CA PRO A 165 19.05 -0.23 -8.32
C PRO A 165 18.43 0.36 -7.05
N LEU A 166 18.81 -0.22 -5.90
CA LEU A 166 18.43 0.24 -4.57
C LEU A 166 19.70 0.45 -3.74
N ALA A 167 19.88 1.65 -3.22
CA ALA A 167 20.90 1.94 -2.22
C ALA A 167 20.46 1.40 -0.83
N PRO A 168 21.38 1.22 0.12
CA PRO A 168 21.03 0.84 1.49
C PRO A 168 19.97 1.76 2.13
N ALA A 169 20.04 3.07 1.89
CA ALA A 169 19.07 4.05 2.38
C ALA A 169 17.67 3.91 1.74
N ASP A 170 17.58 3.26 0.58
CA ASP A 170 16.30 2.96 -0.08
C ASP A 170 15.54 1.80 0.59
N LEU A 171 16.15 1.11 1.55
CA LEU A 171 15.61 -0.11 2.14
C LEU A 171 15.01 0.14 3.53
N SER A 172 13.96 -0.62 3.83
CA SER A 172 13.29 -0.66 5.13
C SER A 172 12.73 -2.06 5.38
N VAL A 173 12.23 -2.30 6.58
CA VAL A 173 11.46 -3.51 6.93
C VAL A 173 10.13 -3.10 7.51
N ARG A 174 9.03 -3.68 7.01
CA ARG A 174 7.67 -3.49 7.52
C ARG A 174 6.96 -4.83 7.60
N ARG A 175 6.36 -5.14 8.73
CA ARG A 175 5.66 -6.42 8.97
C ARG A 175 6.50 -7.65 8.63
N GLY A 176 7.82 -7.59 8.91
CA GLY A 176 8.75 -8.67 8.59
C GLY A 176 9.17 -8.76 7.11
N LEU A 177 8.65 -7.93 6.24
CA LEU A 177 8.99 -7.88 4.82
C LEU A 177 10.02 -6.79 4.52
N ARG A 178 10.99 -7.11 3.68
CA ARG A 178 11.89 -6.11 3.09
C ARG A 178 11.09 -5.25 2.13
N THR A 179 11.17 -3.94 2.28
CA THR A 179 10.43 -2.98 1.47
C THR A 179 11.30 -1.78 1.13
N THR A 180 10.93 -1.02 0.11
CA THR A 180 11.54 0.29 -0.11
C THR A 180 11.18 1.23 1.06
N SER A 181 12.10 2.15 1.41
CA SER A 181 11.84 3.19 2.41
C SER A 181 10.62 4.05 2.01
N ALA A 182 10.01 4.74 2.96
CA ALA A 182 8.83 5.57 2.66
C ALA A 182 9.15 6.64 1.60
N VAL A 183 10.30 7.30 1.69
CA VAL A 183 10.73 8.32 0.72
C VAL A 183 10.89 7.72 -0.66
N ARG A 184 11.61 6.59 -0.77
CA ARG A 184 11.79 5.88 -2.04
C ARG A 184 10.47 5.38 -2.60
N THR A 185 9.60 4.83 -1.78
CA THR A 185 8.27 4.33 -2.18
C THR A 185 7.43 5.45 -2.80
N VAL A 186 7.32 6.58 -2.11
CA VAL A 186 6.53 7.73 -2.60
C VAL A 186 7.17 8.32 -3.86
N GLY A 187 8.50 8.45 -3.90
CA GLY A 187 9.22 8.90 -5.09
C GLY A 187 8.93 8.02 -6.32
N ASP A 188 8.97 6.69 -6.16
CA ASP A 188 8.65 5.75 -7.24
C ASP A 188 7.18 5.85 -7.67
N LEU A 189 6.25 6.03 -6.73
CA LEU A 189 4.82 6.21 -7.06
C LEU A 189 4.58 7.50 -7.86
N ILE A 190 5.15 8.62 -7.44
CA ILE A 190 4.98 9.90 -8.15
C ILE A 190 5.55 9.81 -9.58
N ARG A 191 6.65 9.08 -9.77
CA ARG A 191 7.24 8.90 -11.10
C ARG A 191 6.39 8.05 -12.03
N CYS A 192 5.61 7.09 -11.53
CA CYS A 192 4.95 6.08 -12.35
C CYS A 192 3.41 6.19 -12.41
N LEU A 193 2.78 6.85 -11.44
CA LEU A 193 1.32 6.96 -11.39
C LEU A 193 0.81 8.16 -12.21
N PRO A 194 -0.48 8.19 -12.56
CA PRO A 194 -1.17 9.40 -13.00
C PRO A 194 -1.09 10.51 -11.93
N ARG A 195 -1.20 11.78 -12.35
CA ARG A 195 -1.02 12.96 -11.48
C ARG A 195 -1.83 12.89 -10.18
N ASP A 196 -3.12 12.67 -10.29
CA ASP A 196 -4.02 12.72 -9.14
C ASP A 196 -3.71 11.61 -8.12
N GLU A 197 -3.40 10.42 -8.60
CA GLU A 197 -2.96 9.30 -7.75
C GLU A 197 -1.59 9.58 -7.10
N ALA A 198 -0.68 10.17 -7.86
CA ALA A 198 0.67 10.51 -7.43
C ALA A 198 0.65 11.58 -6.32
N VAL A 199 -0.12 12.65 -6.51
CA VAL A 199 -0.25 13.73 -5.53
C VAL A 199 -0.99 13.24 -4.29
N ALA A 200 -2.05 12.45 -4.44
CA ALA A 200 -2.76 11.87 -3.29
C ALA A 200 -1.86 10.97 -2.45
N ALA A 201 -0.99 10.17 -3.07
CA ALA A 201 -0.01 9.35 -2.35
C ALA A 201 1.04 10.21 -1.61
N ALA A 202 1.46 11.33 -2.22
CA ALA A 202 2.38 12.28 -1.59
C ALA A 202 1.72 12.97 -0.40
N ASP A 203 0.52 13.52 -0.55
CA ASP A 203 -0.24 14.17 0.54
C ASP A 203 -0.47 13.20 1.69
N SER A 204 -0.86 11.96 1.37
CA SER A 204 -1.00 10.91 2.40
C SER A 204 0.29 10.71 3.17
N ALA A 205 1.45 10.61 2.52
CA ALA A 205 2.71 10.35 3.18
C ALA A 205 3.27 11.54 3.97
N LEU A 206 2.99 12.76 3.52
CA LEU A 206 3.42 14.01 4.16
C LEU A 206 2.60 14.38 5.41
N ALA A 207 1.41 13.83 5.57
CA ALA A 207 0.50 14.11 6.67
C ALA A 207 0.44 12.99 7.72
N ALA A 208 0.02 13.33 8.95
CA ALA A 208 -0.49 12.36 9.90
C ALA A 208 -1.83 11.81 9.39
N ARG A 209 -2.02 10.49 9.44
CA ARG A 209 -3.20 9.82 8.87
C ARG A 209 -3.73 8.71 9.76
N THR A 210 -5.03 8.46 9.65
CA THR A 210 -5.63 7.22 10.12
C THR A 210 -6.00 6.37 8.91
N VAL A 211 -5.22 5.32 8.66
CA VAL A 211 -5.42 4.44 7.51
C VAL A 211 -5.84 3.06 8.01
N ARG A 212 -7.00 2.58 7.57
CA ARG A 212 -7.55 1.29 8.03
C ARG A 212 -7.61 1.17 9.57
N GLY A 213 -8.02 2.23 10.24
CA GLY A 213 -8.11 2.29 11.71
C GLY A 213 -6.77 2.47 12.45
N VAL A 214 -5.65 2.51 11.74
CA VAL A 214 -4.32 2.71 12.33
C VAL A 214 -3.88 4.15 12.15
N ARG A 215 -3.71 4.88 13.26
CA ARG A 215 -3.15 6.23 13.23
C ARG A 215 -1.63 6.16 13.06
N ARG A 216 -1.09 6.96 12.15
CA ARG A 216 0.35 7.11 11.92
C ARG A 216 0.77 8.58 11.81
N PRO A 217 2.00 8.92 12.21
CA PRO A 217 2.58 10.24 11.95
C PRO A 217 2.87 10.44 10.46
N PRO A 218 3.31 11.63 10.03
CA PRO A 218 3.93 11.84 8.73
C PRO A 218 5.07 10.84 8.53
N LEU A 219 5.17 10.28 7.33
CA LEU A 219 6.20 9.28 7.00
C LEU A 219 7.47 9.93 6.47
N LEU A 220 7.35 11.12 5.93
CA LEU A 220 8.45 11.90 5.34
C LEU A 220 8.09 13.40 5.35
N HIS A 221 9.10 14.23 5.10
CA HIS A 221 8.94 15.67 4.94
C HIS A 221 9.19 16.08 3.49
N LEU A 222 8.57 17.18 3.06
CA LEU A 222 8.67 17.68 1.68
C LEU A 222 10.12 17.87 1.18
N PRO A 223 11.09 18.39 1.97
CA PRO A 223 12.48 18.45 1.55
C PRO A 223 13.09 17.10 1.18
N ALA A 224 12.79 16.04 1.94
CA ALA A 224 13.26 14.68 1.65
C ALA A 224 12.67 14.15 0.33
N LEU A 225 11.39 14.42 0.06
CA LEU A 225 10.75 14.04 -1.19
C LEU A 225 11.32 14.83 -2.38
N ARG A 226 11.62 16.12 -2.20
CA ARG A 226 12.32 16.92 -3.21
C ARG A 226 13.70 16.34 -3.56
N ALA A 227 14.49 16.00 -2.55
CA ALA A 227 15.80 15.39 -2.73
C ALA A 227 15.72 14.06 -3.49
N GLU A 228 14.74 13.19 -3.14
CA GLU A 228 14.50 11.94 -3.86
C GLU A 228 14.11 12.18 -5.33
N LEU A 229 13.31 13.20 -5.62
CA LEU A 229 12.89 13.51 -6.98
C LEU A 229 13.93 14.34 -7.77
N ALA A 230 14.96 14.87 -7.13
CA ALA A 230 16.10 15.50 -7.80
C ALA A 230 16.99 14.49 -8.53
N THR A 231 16.89 13.20 -8.18
CA THR A 231 17.66 12.13 -8.82
C THR A 231 17.26 11.95 -10.30
N HIS A 232 18.25 11.61 -11.16
CA HIS A 232 18.03 11.38 -12.60
C HIS A 232 17.39 10.02 -12.88
N ARG A 233 16.17 9.78 -12.37
CA ARG A 233 15.39 8.56 -12.64
C ARG A 233 14.29 8.86 -13.64
N HIS A 234 13.87 7.84 -14.40
CA HIS A 234 12.78 7.98 -15.35
C HIS A 234 11.52 8.56 -14.67
N GLY A 235 10.88 9.54 -15.30
CA GLY A 235 9.68 10.22 -14.77
C GLY A 235 9.98 11.33 -13.75
N ALA A 236 11.24 11.60 -13.38
CA ALA A 236 11.59 12.59 -12.35
C ALA A 236 11.21 14.03 -12.75
N VAL A 237 11.34 14.41 -14.03
CA VAL A 237 10.96 15.75 -14.52
C VAL A 237 9.47 15.99 -14.27
N ARG A 238 8.64 15.07 -14.75
CA ARG A 238 7.18 15.10 -14.53
C ARG A 238 6.82 15.08 -13.03
N ALA A 239 7.47 14.23 -12.26
CA ALA A 239 7.23 14.14 -10.82
C ALA A 239 7.53 15.46 -10.09
N ARG A 240 8.61 16.16 -10.47
CA ARG A 240 8.96 17.48 -9.90
C ARG A 240 7.94 18.57 -10.23
N SER A 241 7.35 18.56 -11.43
CA SER A 241 6.30 19.55 -11.78
C SER A 241 5.02 19.38 -10.97
N TRP A 242 4.81 18.22 -10.35
CA TRP A 242 3.62 17.97 -9.49
C TRP A 242 3.86 18.27 -8.02
N LEU A 243 5.11 18.41 -7.56
CA LEU A 243 5.39 18.73 -6.16
C LEU A 243 4.70 20.01 -5.63
N PRO A 244 4.62 21.12 -6.41
CA PRO A 244 3.89 22.30 -5.97
C PRO A 244 2.40 22.05 -5.74
N LEU A 245 1.85 20.97 -6.30
CA LEU A 245 0.45 20.59 -6.15
C LEU A 245 0.18 19.80 -4.86
N THR A 246 1.20 19.48 -4.04
CA THR A 246 1.00 18.76 -2.78
C THR A 246 0.47 19.68 -1.69
N ASP A 247 -0.53 19.21 -0.94
CA ASP A 247 -1.07 19.87 0.23
C ASP A 247 -1.40 18.84 1.33
N PRO A 248 -0.51 18.65 2.31
CA PRO A 248 -0.71 17.66 3.38
C PRO A 248 -1.88 17.98 4.31
N ARG A 249 -2.54 19.14 4.17
CA ARG A 249 -3.76 19.48 4.91
C ARG A 249 -4.96 18.67 4.45
N CYS A 250 -5.01 18.25 3.18
CA CYS A 250 -6.08 17.37 2.69
C CYS A 250 -6.15 16.09 3.54
N GLY A 251 -7.27 15.80 4.17
CA GLY A 251 -7.47 14.69 5.10
C GLY A 251 -7.63 13.32 4.43
N SER A 252 -7.92 13.29 3.13
CA SER A 252 -8.19 12.06 2.37
C SER A 252 -7.73 12.16 0.91
N PRO A 253 -7.56 11.03 0.19
CA PRO A 253 -7.31 11.04 -1.25
C PRO A 253 -8.43 11.71 -2.06
N ALA A 254 -9.68 11.62 -1.61
CA ALA A 254 -10.80 12.27 -2.30
C ALA A 254 -10.72 13.79 -2.19
N GLU A 255 -10.32 14.33 -1.02
CA GLU A 255 -10.05 15.76 -0.87
C GLU A 255 -8.90 16.21 -1.78
N THR A 256 -7.78 15.46 -1.83
CA THR A 256 -6.67 15.78 -2.76
C THR A 256 -7.15 15.86 -4.21
N VAL A 257 -7.94 14.89 -4.67
CA VAL A 257 -8.48 14.88 -6.04
C VAL A 257 -9.43 16.05 -6.26
N THR A 258 -10.32 16.33 -5.32
CA THR A 258 -11.21 17.50 -5.39
C THR A 258 -10.41 18.78 -5.54
N ARG A 259 -9.42 19.01 -4.70
CA ARG A 259 -8.54 20.19 -4.75
C ARG A 259 -7.84 20.32 -6.11
N LEU A 260 -7.30 19.23 -6.66
CA LEU A 260 -6.65 19.26 -7.96
C LEU A 260 -7.62 19.63 -9.09
N HIS A 261 -8.84 19.11 -9.09
CA HIS A 261 -9.84 19.46 -10.10
C HIS A 261 -10.36 20.90 -9.95
N LEU A 262 -10.47 21.40 -8.73
CA LEU A 262 -10.78 22.82 -8.50
C LEU A 262 -9.66 23.71 -9.01
N HIS A 263 -8.40 23.37 -8.70
CA HIS A 263 -7.23 24.08 -9.21
C HIS A 263 -7.19 24.11 -10.75
N ASP A 264 -7.46 22.97 -11.41
CA ASP A 264 -7.51 22.88 -12.88
C ASP A 264 -8.63 23.74 -13.48
N ALA A 265 -9.69 23.98 -12.73
CA ALA A 265 -10.80 24.88 -13.11
C ALA A 265 -10.56 26.37 -12.73
N GLY A 266 -9.36 26.70 -12.22
CA GLY A 266 -9.05 28.06 -11.76
C GLY A 266 -9.69 28.44 -10.43
N LEU A 267 -10.21 27.47 -9.68
CA LEU A 267 -10.85 27.67 -8.38
C LEU A 267 -9.85 27.36 -7.26
N HIS A 268 -9.65 28.28 -6.34
CA HIS A 268 -8.62 28.18 -5.28
C HIS A 268 -9.22 28.37 -3.89
N PRO A 269 -9.95 27.39 -3.33
CA PRO A 269 -10.47 27.48 -1.97
C PRO A 269 -9.35 27.36 -0.93
N GLU A 270 -9.61 27.86 0.27
CA GLU A 270 -8.80 27.55 1.44
C GLU A 270 -9.04 26.10 1.87
N THR A 271 -7.95 25.29 1.97
CA THR A 271 -8.02 23.89 2.43
C THR A 271 -7.99 23.86 3.94
N GLN A 272 -8.93 23.15 4.59
CA GLN A 272 -8.99 22.93 6.04
C GLN A 272 -8.94 24.24 6.84
N ALA A 273 -9.58 25.29 6.34
CA ALA A 273 -9.67 26.59 7.01
C ALA A 273 -10.39 26.45 8.37
N THR A 274 -9.94 27.21 9.37
CA THR A 274 -10.61 27.18 10.66
C THR A 274 -11.78 28.19 10.65
N LEU A 275 -12.98 27.70 10.94
CA LEU A 275 -14.19 28.47 11.21
C LEU A 275 -14.56 28.32 12.69
N HIS A 276 -15.28 29.30 13.23
CA HIS A 276 -15.81 29.22 14.59
C HIS A 276 -17.33 29.45 14.58
N THR A 277 -18.06 28.61 15.29
CA THR A 277 -19.48 28.84 15.55
C THR A 277 -19.65 30.02 16.49
N PRO A 278 -20.86 30.61 16.63
CA PRO A 278 -21.15 31.62 17.63
C PRO A 278 -20.84 31.22 19.07
N SER A 279 -20.88 29.89 19.36
CA SER A 279 -20.50 29.31 20.65
C SER A 279 -18.99 29.14 20.85
N GLY A 280 -18.16 29.54 19.88
CA GLY A 280 -16.69 29.38 19.93
C GLY A 280 -16.13 28.01 19.53
N ARG A 281 -16.99 27.06 19.12
CA ARG A 281 -16.54 25.75 18.64
C ARG A 281 -15.77 25.92 17.33
N ALA A 282 -14.54 25.43 17.27
CA ALA A 282 -13.73 25.43 16.06
C ALA A 282 -14.13 24.26 15.12
N LEU A 283 -14.34 24.55 13.86
CA LEU A 283 -14.64 23.62 12.78
C LEU A 283 -13.64 23.81 11.64
N ARG A 284 -13.34 22.74 10.93
CA ARG A 284 -12.44 22.77 9.76
C ARG A 284 -13.13 22.06 8.60
N PRO A 285 -13.78 22.81 7.69
CA PRO A 285 -14.29 22.24 6.46
C PRO A 285 -13.15 21.87 5.52
N ASP A 286 -13.40 20.92 4.62
CA ASP A 286 -12.38 20.47 3.66
C ASP A 286 -11.96 21.63 2.76
N PHE A 287 -12.93 22.43 2.26
CA PHE A 287 -12.66 23.61 1.43
C PHE A 287 -13.61 24.75 1.78
N LEU A 288 -13.06 25.96 1.77
CA LEU A 288 -13.80 27.20 2.00
C LEU A 288 -13.49 28.22 0.90
N PHE A 289 -14.50 28.66 0.19
CA PHE A 289 -14.47 29.88 -0.63
C PHE A 289 -14.96 31.03 0.24
N ARG A 290 -14.01 31.72 0.87
CA ARG A 290 -14.31 32.68 1.95
C ARG A 290 -15.10 33.86 1.47
N ALA A 291 -14.79 34.41 0.29
CA ALA A 291 -15.47 35.59 -0.27
C ALA A 291 -16.96 35.33 -0.52
N GLU A 292 -17.29 34.14 -1.03
CA GLU A 292 -18.66 33.74 -1.34
C GLU A 292 -19.38 33.09 -0.15
N GLY A 293 -18.64 32.71 0.90
CA GLY A 293 -19.17 31.96 2.04
C GLY A 293 -19.60 30.54 1.67
N LEU A 294 -18.96 29.93 0.66
CA LEU A 294 -19.25 28.57 0.24
C LEU A 294 -18.30 27.58 0.91
N VAL A 295 -18.87 26.64 1.63
CA VAL A 295 -18.16 25.46 2.17
C VAL A 295 -18.39 24.25 1.27
N VAL A 296 -17.34 23.51 0.98
CA VAL A 296 -17.40 22.22 0.27
C VAL A 296 -16.78 21.13 1.15
N GLU A 297 -17.56 20.08 1.41
CA GLU A 297 -17.14 18.90 2.18
C GLU A 297 -17.12 17.67 1.26
N VAL A 298 -16.15 16.78 1.47
CA VAL A 298 -15.98 15.52 0.74
C VAL A 298 -16.07 14.35 1.70
N GLU A 299 -17.15 13.59 1.60
CA GLU A 299 -17.37 12.44 2.46
C GLU A 299 -16.50 11.25 2.05
N GLY A 300 -15.69 10.78 3.00
CA GLY A 300 -14.89 9.58 2.81
C GLY A 300 -15.73 8.31 2.75
N TYR A 301 -15.18 7.24 2.17
CA TYR A 301 -15.80 5.90 2.10
C TYR A 301 -16.00 5.22 3.47
N ALA A 302 -15.51 5.80 4.57
CA ALA A 302 -15.41 5.15 5.87
C ALA A 302 -16.64 5.33 6.78
N PHE A 303 -17.81 5.69 6.25
CA PHE A 303 -19.03 5.70 7.06
C PHE A 303 -19.52 4.26 7.33
N HIS A 304 -18.91 3.62 8.32
CA HIS A 304 -19.50 2.48 9.00
C HIS A 304 -20.57 3.03 9.95
N GLY A 305 -21.83 2.98 9.50
CA GLY A 305 -22.98 3.62 10.10
C GLY A 305 -23.34 3.13 11.49
N THR A 306 -22.67 3.65 12.51
CA THR A 306 -23.28 3.66 13.83
C THR A 306 -24.19 4.88 13.96
N ARG A 307 -25.25 4.78 14.76
CA ARG A 307 -26.17 5.90 15.04
C ARG A 307 -25.41 7.11 15.57
N GLU A 308 -24.39 6.87 16.43
CA GLU A 308 -23.57 7.93 17.02
C GLU A 308 -22.66 8.61 15.99
N ALA A 309 -22.16 7.90 14.99
CA ALA A 309 -21.37 8.49 13.90
C ALA A 309 -22.27 9.38 13.03
N HIS A 310 -23.47 8.90 12.70
CA HIS A 310 -24.46 9.67 11.94
C HIS A 310 -24.91 10.93 12.72
N ALA A 311 -25.21 10.81 14.01
CA ALA A 311 -25.60 11.96 14.83
C ALA A 311 -24.50 13.03 14.89
N ARG A 312 -23.23 12.62 15.04
CA ARG A 312 -22.08 13.55 15.01
C ARG A 312 -21.92 14.23 13.66
N ASP A 313 -22.20 13.54 12.56
CA ASP A 313 -22.10 14.11 11.23
C ASP A 313 -23.20 15.16 10.99
N VAL A 314 -24.43 14.88 11.39
CA VAL A 314 -25.54 15.83 11.34
C VAL A 314 -25.25 17.07 12.21
N ASP A 315 -24.76 16.88 13.45
CA ASP A 315 -24.36 17.97 14.33
C ASP A 315 -23.26 18.84 13.72
N ARG A 316 -22.23 18.21 13.13
CA ARG A 316 -21.15 18.91 12.43
C ARG A 316 -21.66 19.72 11.24
N PHE A 317 -22.57 19.14 10.45
CA PHE A 317 -23.16 19.81 9.29
C PHE A 317 -23.96 21.05 9.70
N ASN A 318 -24.82 20.93 10.72
CA ASN A 318 -25.59 22.05 11.25
C ASN A 318 -24.66 23.13 11.81
N ALA A 319 -23.66 22.74 12.60
CA ALA A 319 -22.69 23.68 13.16
C ALA A 319 -21.87 24.43 12.09
N LEU A 320 -21.61 23.83 10.93
CA LEU A 320 -20.98 24.54 9.80
C LEU A 320 -21.89 25.60 9.19
N GLN A 321 -23.19 25.33 9.12
CA GLN A 321 -24.16 26.30 8.63
C GLN A 321 -24.34 27.51 9.60
N ASP A 322 -24.14 27.26 10.91
CA ASP A 322 -24.23 28.30 11.94
C ASP A 322 -22.96 29.19 12.01
N CYS A 323 -21.87 28.84 11.30
CA CYS A 323 -20.66 29.66 11.31
C CYS A 323 -20.85 30.99 10.62
N PRO A 324 -20.48 32.14 11.26
CA PRO A 324 -20.54 33.45 10.64
C PRO A 324 -19.78 33.46 9.30
N GLY A 325 -20.43 34.01 8.27
CA GLY A 325 -19.88 34.09 6.91
C GLY A 325 -20.10 32.87 6.06
N VAL A 326 -20.62 31.75 6.60
CA VAL A 326 -21.05 30.60 5.79
C VAL A 326 -22.47 30.87 5.25
N ARG A 327 -22.60 30.89 3.94
CA ARG A 327 -23.88 31.13 3.24
C ARG A 327 -24.44 29.83 2.64
N ARG A 328 -23.55 28.87 2.32
CA ARG A 328 -23.93 27.58 1.74
C ARG A 328 -22.92 26.50 2.06
N VAL A 329 -23.39 25.29 2.31
CA VAL A 329 -22.57 24.07 2.43
C VAL A 329 -22.97 23.09 1.33
N ILE A 330 -22.01 22.57 0.59
CA ILE A 330 -22.24 21.53 -0.42
C ILE A 330 -21.40 20.32 -0.02
N ARG A 331 -21.99 19.13 -0.11
CA ARG A 331 -21.31 17.87 0.18
C ARG A 331 -21.23 16.99 -1.08
N PHE A 332 -20.12 16.32 -1.25
CA PHE A 332 -19.88 15.32 -2.30
C PHE A 332 -19.40 14.03 -1.67
N THR A 333 -19.85 12.91 -2.20
CA THR A 333 -19.30 11.62 -1.85
C THR A 333 -17.98 11.37 -2.61
N ALA A 334 -17.08 10.58 -2.03
CA ALA A 334 -15.86 10.16 -2.72
C ALA A 334 -16.16 9.51 -4.08
N GLN A 335 -17.30 8.81 -4.21
CA GLN A 335 -17.73 8.22 -5.48
C GLN A 335 -18.03 9.30 -6.54
N GLU A 336 -18.71 10.38 -6.20
CA GLU A 336 -18.96 11.51 -7.11
C GLU A 336 -17.66 12.15 -7.55
N VAL A 337 -16.73 12.38 -6.60
CA VAL A 337 -15.41 12.95 -6.89
C VAL A 337 -14.65 12.09 -7.92
N PHE A 338 -14.63 10.77 -7.74
CA PHE A 338 -13.85 9.90 -8.64
C PHE A 338 -14.53 9.62 -9.97
N ARG A 339 -15.86 9.56 -10.02
CA ARG A 339 -16.60 9.15 -11.22
C ARG A 339 -17.22 10.32 -11.99
N HIS A 340 -17.55 11.42 -11.31
CA HIS A 340 -18.34 12.52 -11.87
C HIS A 340 -17.69 13.89 -11.64
N ARG A 341 -16.34 13.93 -11.71
CA ARG A 341 -15.53 15.12 -11.44
C ARG A 341 -16.01 16.41 -12.14
N ALA A 342 -16.32 16.31 -13.43
CA ALA A 342 -16.81 17.47 -14.19
C ALA A 342 -18.12 18.02 -13.60
N ARG A 343 -19.08 17.15 -13.27
CA ARG A 343 -20.33 17.53 -12.62
C ARG A 343 -20.11 18.18 -11.24
N MET A 344 -19.15 17.66 -10.46
CA MET A 344 -18.77 18.27 -9.18
C MET A 344 -18.28 19.69 -9.37
N VAL A 345 -17.33 19.93 -10.29
CA VAL A 345 -16.78 21.25 -10.57
C VAL A 345 -17.86 22.20 -11.07
N THR A 346 -18.71 21.77 -12.02
CA THR A 346 -19.85 22.57 -12.51
C THR A 346 -20.77 23.00 -11.37
N ARG A 347 -21.16 22.07 -10.49
CA ARG A 347 -22.05 22.38 -9.35
C ARG A 347 -21.43 23.36 -8.36
N ILE A 348 -20.10 23.30 -8.14
CA ILE A 348 -19.40 24.27 -7.30
C ILE A 348 -19.37 25.63 -7.99
N HIS A 349 -19.08 25.69 -9.28
CA HIS A 349 -19.06 26.93 -10.04
C HIS A 349 -20.43 27.62 -10.05
N GLU A 350 -21.50 26.88 -10.31
CA GLU A 350 -22.89 27.39 -10.23
C GLU A 350 -23.21 27.96 -8.85
N ALA A 351 -22.77 27.30 -7.78
CA ALA A 351 -22.96 27.77 -6.42
C ALA A 351 -22.19 29.05 -6.13
N LEU A 352 -20.95 29.17 -6.61
CA LEU A 352 -20.15 30.38 -6.48
C LEU A 352 -20.80 31.56 -7.23
N THR A 353 -21.24 31.32 -8.47
CA THR A 353 -21.96 32.35 -9.27
C THR A 353 -23.23 32.83 -8.56
N ALA A 354 -24.02 31.92 -8.00
CA ALA A 354 -25.26 32.29 -7.27
C ALA A 354 -24.99 33.01 -5.95
N LEU A 355 -23.80 32.88 -5.38
CA LEU A 355 -23.41 33.54 -4.13
C LEU A 355 -22.60 34.83 -4.35
N SER A 356 -22.10 35.06 -5.56
CA SER A 356 -21.41 36.30 -5.90
C SER A 356 -22.38 37.45 -5.82
N PRO A 357 -22.01 38.58 -5.22
CA PRO A 357 -22.87 39.75 -5.25
C PRO A 357 -23.09 40.17 -6.71
N ASN A 358 -24.35 40.36 -7.08
CA ASN A 358 -24.65 41.02 -8.36
C ASN A 358 -24.13 42.46 -8.27
N TRP A 359 -23.07 42.78 -9.02
CA TRP A 359 -22.61 44.13 -9.25
C TRP A 359 -23.38 44.76 -10.40
#